data_269302d9e59826b38a37ba1dfe44b2eb
#
_entry.id   269302d9e59826b38a37ba1dfe44b2eb
#
_cell.length_a   1.000
_cell.length_b   1.000
_cell.length_c   1.000
_cell.angle_alpha   90.00
_cell.angle_beta   90.00
_cell.angle_gamma   90.00
#
_symmetry.space_group_name_H-M   'P 1'
#
loop_
_entity.id
_entity.type
_entity.pdbx_description
1 polymer ?
#
loop_
_entity_poly.entity_id
_entity_poly.type
_entity_poly.pdbx_seq_one_letter_code
_entity_poly.pdbx_strand_id
1 'polypeptide(L)'
;MELKINPGKEYQTFKGIGASGAWWAQIVGGWDHTDEESGKPVRDRIAELLYNKENGIGMGIYRYNIGAGSKHSGKGEYSQPARATECFELSRGEYDWSRDANAVYMMRKCVENGADEVIFFVNSPIERLTKNGLAHNKKHQLFHENISPKNYNEFAKYCLDVTEHFVNEGVPIKYLSPVNEPIWVWNGGQEGCFYRPRSVKNVFKVFAREIDKREALGNVKLSGAESGDLRWFNKSYARQLLKDKNVRSHLEGVDVHSYCLPLPLPITIPFLNYRLGFVKRFRKWMDRKYPDVPIVMSEWTHMQGGRDSSMASALVTATTMYEDFTLLNAVSWQHWIAVSEVDYCDGLIYINLDDKSFEITKRYYVTGNFSKYIKYGSKRIEAETDDENVLTVAFKNESEIVVVFINKSDAEKAVTLPIGKEYLISVTDKNNNLEESVTDEKELVLTPESVTTVVIK
;
A
#
# COMPACT_ATOMS: atom_id res chain seq x y z
N MET A 1 -23.60 4.74 23.85
CA MET A 1 -23.61 3.54 23.01
C MET A 1 -22.80 2.43 23.68
N GLU A 2 -23.14 1.18 23.42
CA GLU A 2 -22.43 0.02 23.94
C GLU A 2 -21.55 -0.59 22.86
N LEU A 3 -20.28 -0.88 23.17
CA LEU A 3 -19.42 -1.67 22.31
C LEU A 3 -19.73 -3.15 22.47
N LYS A 4 -20.18 -3.80 21.42
CA LYS A 4 -20.38 -5.24 21.36
C LYS A 4 -19.22 -5.91 20.62
N ILE A 5 -18.52 -6.81 21.28
CA ILE A 5 -17.43 -7.60 20.72
C ILE A 5 -17.78 -9.08 20.80
N ASN A 6 -17.58 -9.80 19.71
CA ASN A 6 -17.67 -11.26 19.69
C ASN A 6 -16.31 -11.87 19.30
N PRO A 7 -15.44 -12.16 20.28
CA PRO A 7 -14.11 -12.71 20.01
C PRO A 7 -14.12 -14.12 19.39
N GLY A 8 -15.25 -14.83 19.50
CA GLY A 8 -15.44 -16.16 18.88
C GLY A 8 -15.72 -16.10 17.38
N LYS A 9 -16.11 -14.94 16.84
CA LYS A 9 -16.35 -14.77 15.41
C LYS A 9 -15.15 -14.11 14.73
N GLU A 10 -14.26 -14.95 14.23
CA GLU A 10 -13.02 -14.56 13.58
C GLU A 10 -13.17 -14.43 12.06
N TYR A 11 -12.36 -13.54 11.48
CA TYR A 11 -12.28 -13.31 10.05
C TYR A 11 -10.80 -13.45 9.57
N GLN A 12 -10.31 -12.55 8.73
CA GLN A 12 -8.96 -12.62 8.20
C GLN A 12 -7.88 -12.42 9.27
N THR A 13 -6.69 -12.93 8.97
CA THR A 13 -5.46 -12.62 9.72
C THR A 13 -4.86 -11.33 9.18
N PHE A 14 -4.57 -10.39 10.07
CA PHE A 14 -3.91 -9.14 9.74
C PHE A 14 -2.41 -9.38 9.44
N LYS A 15 -1.92 -8.82 8.34
CA LYS A 15 -0.54 -8.94 7.89
C LYS A 15 0.23 -7.60 7.90
N GLY A 16 -0.41 -6.52 8.27
CA GLY A 16 0.27 -5.23 8.42
C GLY A 16 -0.30 -4.11 7.56
N ILE A 17 0.23 -2.94 7.83
CA ILE A 17 0.01 -1.71 7.07
C ILE A 17 1.35 -1.25 6.55
N GLY A 18 1.36 -0.69 5.35
CA GLY A 18 2.55 -0.17 4.72
C GLY A 18 2.30 0.97 3.77
N ALA A 19 3.36 1.38 3.09
CA ALA A 19 3.25 2.41 2.07
C ALA A 19 4.30 2.24 0.97
N SER A 20 4.02 2.87 -0.20
CA SER A 20 4.95 2.90 -1.31
C SER A 20 6.07 3.92 -1.10
N GLY A 21 7.30 3.51 -1.44
CA GLY A 21 8.48 4.36 -1.56
C GLY A 21 8.62 5.07 -2.92
N ALA A 22 7.79 4.71 -3.90
CA ALA A 22 7.79 5.37 -5.19
C ALA A 22 7.09 6.73 -5.08
N TRP A 23 7.61 7.80 -5.48
CA TRP A 23 8.90 8.04 -6.13
C TRP A 23 9.78 8.89 -5.21
N TRP A 24 9.20 9.28 -4.06
CA TRP A 24 9.78 10.16 -3.06
C TRP A 24 11.13 9.65 -2.52
N ALA A 25 11.30 8.34 -2.47
CA ALA A 25 12.53 7.74 -1.96
C ALA A 25 13.77 8.17 -2.80
N GLN A 26 13.61 8.35 -4.11
CA GLN A 26 14.68 8.87 -4.98
C GLN A 26 15.08 10.33 -4.63
N ILE A 27 14.13 11.11 -4.09
CA ILE A 27 14.34 12.51 -3.69
C ILE A 27 14.91 12.55 -2.28
N VAL A 28 14.14 12.04 -1.31
CA VAL A 28 14.46 12.14 0.11
C VAL A 28 15.72 11.38 0.49
N GLY A 29 16.03 10.27 -0.18
CA GLY A 29 17.26 9.51 0.08
C GLY A 29 18.55 10.32 -0.12
N GLY A 30 18.50 11.42 -0.89
CA GLY A 30 19.59 12.38 -1.02
C GLY A 30 19.60 13.52 0.01
N TRP A 31 18.68 13.53 1.00
CA TRP A 31 18.54 14.60 1.98
C TRP A 31 19.28 14.29 3.29
N ASP A 32 20.56 14.60 3.33
CA ASP A 32 21.46 14.32 4.46
C ASP A 32 21.63 15.50 5.43
N HIS A 33 20.99 16.64 5.17
CA HIS A 33 20.97 17.77 6.08
C HIS A 33 20.20 17.43 7.36
N THR A 34 20.57 18.05 8.46
CA THR A 34 20.03 17.76 9.80
C THR A 34 18.64 18.37 9.97
N ASP A 35 17.69 17.57 10.42
CA ASP A 35 16.43 18.02 10.98
C ASP A 35 16.69 18.62 12.37
N GLU A 36 16.31 19.89 12.58
CA GLU A 36 16.61 20.64 13.81
C GLU A 36 15.93 20.05 15.05
N GLU A 37 14.74 19.48 14.88
CA GLU A 37 13.97 18.91 16.00
C GLU A 37 14.58 17.60 16.51
N SER A 38 14.93 16.69 15.60
CA SER A 38 15.44 15.36 15.96
C SER A 38 16.94 15.26 16.07
N GLY A 39 17.68 16.22 15.46
CA GLY A 39 19.14 16.16 15.33
C GLY A 39 19.64 15.09 14.37
N LYS A 40 18.77 14.47 13.58
CA LYS A 40 19.06 13.40 12.61
C LYS A 40 19.03 13.94 11.18
N PRO A 41 19.67 13.28 10.20
CA PRO A 41 19.42 13.57 8.80
C PRO A 41 17.92 13.45 8.47
N VAL A 42 17.36 14.38 7.69
CA VAL A 42 15.93 14.41 7.36
C VAL A 42 15.46 13.09 6.76
N ARG A 43 16.26 12.46 5.88
CA ARG A 43 15.96 11.14 5.32
C ARG A 43 15.80 10.05 6.38
N ASP A 44 16.63 10.07 7.42
CA ASP A 44 16.58 9.10 8.53
C ASP A 44 15.38 9.39 9.45
N ARG A 45 15.09 10.67 9.69
CA ARG A 45 13.92 11.09 10.46
C ARG A 45 12.61 10.66 9.79
N ILE A 46 12.49 10.79 8.47
CA ILE A 46 11.32 10.35 7.71
C ILE A 46 11.16 8.82 7.77
N ALA A 47 12.25 8.06 7.65
CA ALA A 47 12.20 6.60 7.81
C ALA A 47 11.76 6.19 9.22
N GLU A 48 12.28 6.86 10.25
CA GLU A 48 11.88 6.65 11.65
C GLU A 48 10.39 6.96 11.86
N LEU A 49 9.92 8.12 11.44
CA LEU A 49 8.52 8.50 11.54
C LEU A 49 7.59 7.45 10.95
N LEU A 50 7.93 6.90 9.79
CA LEU A 50 7.06 5.94 9.10
C LEU A 50 7.08 4.53 9.71
N TYR A 51 8.25 4.03 10.13
CA TYR A 51 8.42 2.59 10.43
C TYR A 51 8.77 2.28 11.88
N ASN A 52 9.31 3.24 12.65
CA ASN A 52 9.65 2.98 14.04
C ASN A 52 8.38 2.88 14.92
N LYS A 53 8.31 1.84 15.77
CA LYS A 53 7.13 1.59 16.62
C LYS A 53 7.04 2.51 17.82
N GLU A 54 8.17 3.04 18.29
CA GLU A 54 8.23 3.94 19.45
C GLU A 54 8.09 5.40 19.02
N ASN A 55 8.96 5.83 18.08
CA ASN A 55 9.11 7.23 17.68
C ASN A 55 8.33 7.57 16.38
N GLY A 56 7.53 6.66 15.85
CA GLY A 56 6.75 6.80 14.62
C GLY A 56 5.44 6.06 14.69
N ILE A 57 4.89 5.78 13.51
CA ILE A 57 3.60 5.08 13.36
C ILE A 57 3.72 3.57 13.16
N GLY A 58 4.93 3.00 13.15
CA GLY A 58 5.17 1.57 13.18
C GLY A 58 4.59 0.79 12.00
N MET A 59 4.65 1.33 10.77
CA MET A 59 4.29 0.53 9.58
C MET A 59 5.23 -0.68 9.44
N GLY A 60 4.70 -1.82 8.97
CA GLY A 60 5.47 -3.05 8.83
C GLY A 60 5.85 -3.40 7.39
N ILE A 61 5.28 -2.74 6.38
CA ILE A 61 5.44 -3.10 4.97
C ILE A 61 6.00 -1.92 4.18
N TYR A 62 7.15 -2.12 3.50
CA TYR A 62 7.70 -1.15 2.54
C TYR A 62 7.54 -1.67 1.11
N ARG A 63 7.03 -0.84 0.20
CA ARG A 63 6.86 -1.21 -1.22
C ARG A 63 7.87 -0.45 -2.08
N TYR A 64 8.86 -1.19 -2.62
CA TYR A 64 9.96 -0.67 -3.43
C TYR A 64 9.66 -0.81 -4.92
N ASN A 65 9.88 0.26 -5.70
CA ASN A 65 9.71 0.26 -7.15
C ASN A 65 11.00 -0.15 -7.85
N ILE A 66 11.01 -1.31 -8.51
CA ILE A 66 12.08 -1.69 -9.44
C ILE A 66 11.88 -0.88 -10.72
N GLY A 67 12.79 0.06 -10.98
CA GLY A 67 12.66 0.98 -12.10
C GLY A 67 12.97 0.39 -13.47
N ALA A 68 12.40 1.03 -14.49
CA ALA A 68 12.54 0.63 -15.89
C ALA A 68 13.70 1.29 -16.65
N GLY A 69 14.41 2.24 -16.02
CA GLY A 69 15.58 2.89 -16.60
C GLY A 69 15.31 4.16 -17.39
N SER A 70 14.09 4.69 -17.32
CA SER A 70 13.69 5.89 -18.06
C SER A 70 14.49 7.13 -17.68
N LYS A 71 15.00 7.22 -16.45
CA LYS A 71 15.87 8.30 -16.00
C LYS A 71 17.21 8.32 -16.74
N HIS A 72 17.77 7.16 -17.05
CA HIS A 72 19.05 7.04 -17.77
C HIS A 72 18.91 7.37 -19.25
N SER A 73 17.82 6.97 -19.88
CA SER A 73 17.60 7.22 -21.30
C SER A 73 17.29 8.68 -21.58
N GLY A 74 16.72 9.40 -20.63
CA GLY A 74 16.20 10.75 -20.80
C GLY A 74 15.07 10.86 -21.83
N LYS A 75 14.45 9.71 -22.18
CA LYS A 75 13.37 9.62 -23.17
C LYS A 75 12.03 9.50 -22.47
N GLY A 76 10.97 9.90 -23.17
CA GLY A 76 9.62 9.81 -22.67
C GLY A 76 9.11 11.11 -22.06
N GLU A 77 7.84 11.08 -21.61
CA GLU A 77 7.16 12.23 -21.03
C GLU A 77 6.74 11.88 -19.60
N TYR A 78 7.31 12.54 -18.62
CA TYR A 78 7.03 12.32 -17.19
C TYR A 78 6.49 13.62 -16.58
N SER A 79 5.43 13.50 -15.77
CA SER A 79 4.79 14.67 -15.15
C SER A 79 5.67 15.33 -14.09
N GLN A 80 6.63 14.58 -13.54
CA GLN A 80 7.63 15.04 -12.60
C GLN A 80 8.94 14.27 -12.77
N PRO A 81 10.10 14.87 -12.48
CA PRO A 81 11.40 14.21 -12.67
C PRO A 81 11.53 12.88 -11.92
N ALA A 82 11.00 12.78 -10.70
CA ALA A 82 11.07 11.57 -9.89
C ALA A 82 10.24 10.39 -10.42
N ARG A 83 9.33 10.63 -11.38
CA ARG A 83 8.55 9.58 -12.05
C ARG A 83 9.30 8.85 -13.16
N ALA A 84 10.47 9.37 -13.55
CA ALA A 84 11.48 8.65 -14.30
C ALA A 84 12.40 7.92 -13.33
N THR A 85 12.56 6.61 -13.48
CA THR A 85 13.30 5.78 -12.52
C THR A 85 14.60 5.24 -13.08
N GLU A 86 15.53 4.89 -12.21
CA GLU A 86 16.75 4.20 -12.56
C GLU A 86 16.50 2.71 -12.75
N CYS A 87 17.35 2.00 -13.50
CA CYS A 87 17.41 0.55 -13.49
C CYS A 87 18.84 0.08 -13.21
N PHE A 88 18.97 -1.08 -12.59
CA PHE A 88 20.28 -1.64 -12.25
C PHE A 88 21.01 -2.24 -13.45
N GLU A 89 20.30 -2.62 -14.51
CA GLU A 89 20.90 -3.23 -15.69
C GLU A 89 21.53 -2.17 -16.61
N LEU A 90 22.83 -2.28 -16.87
CA LEU A 90 23.57 -1.47 -17.83
C LEU A 90 23.40 -1.98 -19.26
N SER A 91 23.60 -3.28 -19.41
CA SER A 91 23.37 -4.06 -20.62
C SER A 91 22.86 -5.44 -20.23
N ARG A 92 22.46 -6.26 -21.19
CA ARG A 92 21.87 -7.56 -20.94
C ARG A 92 22.72 -8.44 -20.01
N GLY A 93 22.26 -8.56 -18.75
CA GLY A 93 22.88 -9.38 -17.71
C GLY A 93 24.13 -8.74 -17.06
N GLU A 94 24.38 -7.48 -17.34
CA GLU A 94 25.41 -6.66 -16.69
C GLU A 94 24.73 -5.64 -15.78
N TYR A 95 25.08 -5.63 -14.51
CA TYR A 95 24.42 -4.81 -13.49
C TYR A 95 25.39 -3.84 -12.82
N ASP A 96 24.86 -2.67 -12.49
CA ASP A 96 25.49 -1.68 -11.61
C ASP A 96 24.60 -1.49 -10.37
N TRP A 97 24.97 -2.14 -9.30
CA TRP A 97 24.23 -2.14 -8.03
C TRP A 97 24.37 -0.83 -7.25
N SER A 98 25.20 0.12 -7.70
CA SER A 98 25.27 1.46 -7.13
C SER A 98 24.16 2.41 -7.63
N ARG A 99 23.40 1.99 -8.64
CA ARG A 99 22.26 2.76 -9.16
C ARG A 99 21.09 2.77 -8.20
N ASP A 100 20.19 3.71 -8.41
CA ASP A 100 19.02 3.99 -7.55
C ASP A 100 19.40 4.14 -6.07
N ALA A 101 20.60 4.68 -5.82
CA ALA A 101 21.23 4.73 -4.51
C ALA A 101 20.34 5.38 -3.43
N ASN A 102 19.61 6.43 -3.79
CA ASN A 102 18.73 7.13 -2.85
C ASN A 102 17.52 6.28 -2.44
N ALA A 103 16.85 5.63 -3.40
CA ALA A 103 15.70 4.80 -3.10
C ALA A 103 16.12 3.52 -2.35
N VAL A 104 17.27 2.94 -2.70
CA VAL A 104 17.86 1.82 -1.97
C VAL A 104 18.23 2.22 -0.54
N TYR A 105 18.81 3.42 -0.35
CA TYR A 105 19.09 3.95 0.98
C TYR A 105 17.81 4.01 1.83
N MET A 106 16.73 4.59 1.29
CA MET A 106 15.46 4.72 2.01
C MET A 106 14.85 3.35 2.34
N MET A 107 14.88 2.40 1.39
CA MET A 107 14.42 1.03 1.65
C MET A 107 15.15 0.41 2.84
N ARG A 108 16.48 0.47 2.86
CA ARG A 108 17.30 -0.07 3.95
C ARG A 108 17.02 0.64 5.28
N LYS A 109 16.89 1.97 5.26
CA LYS A 109 16.55 2.75 6.47
C LYS A 109 15.16 2.43 7.01
N CYS A 110 14.19 2.21 6.14
CA CYS A 110 12.86 1.78 6.57
C CYS A 110 12.90 0.37 7.20
N VAL A 111 13.70 -0.55 6.65
CA VAL A 111 13.92 -1.89 7.24
C VAL A 111 14.62 -1.78 8.60
N GLU A 112 15.68 -0.98 8.72
CA GLU A 112 16.38 -0.72 10.00
C GLU A 112 15.43 -0.14 11.06
N ASN A 113 14.41 0.60 10.67
CA ASN A 113 13.42 1.19 11.57
C ASN A 113 12.18 0.30 11.83
N GLY A 114 12.07 -0.88 11.21
CA GLY A 114 11.03 -1.85 11.55
C GLY A 114 10.08 -2.23 10.42
N ALA A 115 10.43 -1.96 9.15
CA ALA A 115 9.73 -2.60 8.04
C ALA A 115 10.09 -4.09 7.99
N ASP A 116 9.20 -4.92 8.51
CA ASP A 116 9.42 -6.37 8.62
C ASP A 116 9.25 -7.10 7.27
N GLU A 117 8.57 -6.48 6.31
CA GLU A 117 8.32 -7.01 4.97
C GLU A 117 8.59 -5.96 3.89
N VAL A 118 9.27 -6.37 2.84
CA VAL A 118 9.49 -5.57 1.63
C VAL A 118 8.77 -6.22 0.46
N ILE A 119 8.03 -5.41 -0.30
CA ILE A 119 7.40 -5.78 -1.56
C ILE A 119 8.14 -5.09 -2.68
N PHE A 120 8.64 -5.84 -3.65
CA PHE A 120 9.15 -5.29 -4.89
C PHE A 120 8.02 -5.24 -5.92
N PHE A 121 7.83 -4.09 -6.59
CA PHE A 121 6.85 -3.96 -7.66
C PHE A 121 7.44 -3.27 -8.88
N VAL A 122 6.81 -3.50 -10.02
CA VAL A 122 7.30 -3.04 -11.31
C VAL A 122 6.19 -2.29 -12.05
N ASN A 123 6.42 -1.01 -12.36
CA ASN A 123 5.49 -0.22 -13.17
C ASN A 123 5.59 -0.58 -14.66
N SER A 124 6.80 -0.76 -15.18
CA SER A 124 7.05 -1.08 -16.59
C SER A 124 8.21 -2.06 -16.73
N PRO A 125 8.22 -2.92 -17.73
CA PRO A 125 9.46 -3.59 -18.15
C PRO A 125 10.54 -2.56 -18.48
N ILE A 126 11.82 -2.93 -18.29
CA ILE A 126 12.94 -2.07 -18.65
C ILE A 126 12.87 -1.68 -20.14
N GLU A 127 13.27 -0.47 -20.46
CA GLU A 127 13.07 0.15 -21.78
C GLU A 127 13.58 -0.70 -22.95
N ARG A 128 14.73 -1.38 -22.79
CA ARG A 128 15.26 -2.24 -23.86
C ARG A 128 14.38 -3.42 -24.22
N LEU A 129 13.48 -3.86 -23.34
CA LEU A 129 12.55 -4.98 -23.58
C LEU A 129 11.21 -4.52 -24.12
N THR A 130 10.95 -3.22 -24.09
CA THR A 130 9.70 -2.65 -24.61
C THR A 130 9.70 -2.55 -26.13
N LYS A 131 8.52 -2.55 -26.73
CA LYS A 131 8.37 -2.49 -28.20
C LYS A 131 8.69 -1.13 -28.78
N ASN A 132 8.47 -0.06 -28.03
CA ASN A 132 8.67 1.32 -28.48
C ASN A 132 9.95 1.98 -27.90
N GLY A 133 10.71 1.26 -27.07
CA GLY A 133 11.93 1.76 -26.43
C GLY A 133 11.68 2.78 -25.31
N LEU A 134 10.44 2.86 -24.79
CA LEU A 134 10.06 3.73 -23.67
C LEU A 134 9.42 2.91 -22.56
N ALA A 135 9.52 3.39 -21.33
CA ALA A 135 8.86 2.77 -20.18
C ALA A 135 7.36 3.11 -20.06
N HIS A 136 6.76 3.64 -21.11
CA HIS A 136 5.33 3.92 -21.25
C HIS A 136 4.89 3.86 -22.71
N ASN A 137 3.56 3.82 -22.97
CA ASN A 137 3.04 3.92 -24.32
C ASN A 137 3.14 5.35 -24.88
N LYS A 138 3.14 5.48 -26.20
CA LYS A 138 2.99 6.79 -26.88
C LYS A 138 1.52 7.21 -26.86
N LYS A 139 1.24 8.51 -26.94
CA LYS A 139 -0.12 9.10 -26.86
C LYS A 139 -1.17 8.45 -27.76
N HIS A 140 -0.75 7.96 -28.95
CA HIS A 140 -1.65 7.30 -29.91
C HIS A 140 -1.75 5.79 -29.72
N GLN A 141 -1.00 5.18 -28.79
CA GLN A 141 -0.96 3.73 -28.56
C GLN A 141 -1.96 3.31 -27.47
N LEU A 142 -3.25 3.43 -27.77
CA LEU A 142 -4.30 3.00 -26.85
C LEU A 142 -4.32 1.47 -26.74
N PHE A 143 -4.41 0.95 -25.50
CA PHE A 143 -4.47 -0.49 -25.18
C PHE A 143 -3.39 -1.35 -25.86
N HIS A 144 -2.20 -0.76 -25.99
CA HIS A 144 -1.04 -1.42 -26.57
C HIS A 144 -0.18 -2.05 -25.48
N GLU A 145 0.04 -3.36 -25.57
CA GLU A 145 0.97 -4.09 -24.71
C GLU A 145 2.40 -3.76 -25.14
N ASN A 146 3.10 -2.94 -24.37
CA ASN A 146 4.43 -2.43 -24.73
C ASN A 146 5.57 -3.46 -24.58
N ILE A 147 5.26 -4.69 -24.24
CA ILE A 147 6.22 -5.80 -24.23
C ILE A 147 5.76 -6.95 -25.15
N SER A 148 6.71 -7.63 -25.77
CA SER A 148 6.43 -8.82 -26.57
C SER A 148 6.52 -10.08 -25.71
N PRO A 149 5.67 -11.12 -25.91
CA PRO A 149 5.78 -12.39 -25.21
C PRO A 149 7.17 -13.05 -25.29
N LYS A 150 7.92 -12.83 -26.37
CA LYS A 150 9.30 -13.32 -26.51
C LYS A 150 10.27 -12.73 -25.47
N ASN A 151 9.93 -11.57 -24.91
CA ASN A 151 10.76 -10.86 -23.92
C ASN A 151 10.38 -11.18 -22.47
N TYR A 152 9.31 -11.96 -22.21
CA TYR A 152 8.88 -12.25 -20.83
C TYR A 152 9.94 -12.98 -19.99
N ASN A 153 10.74 -13.86 -20.60
CA ASN A 153 11.81 -14.56 -19.88
C ASN A 153 12.92 -13.59 -19.44
N GLU A 154 13.30 -12.65 -20.29
CA GLU A 154 14.31 -11.65 -19.95
C GLU A 154 13.78 -10.63 -18.95
N PHE A 155 12.51 -10.25 -19.06
CA PHE A 155 11.86 -9.41 -18.06
C PHE A 155 11.83 -10.08 -16.69
N ALA A 156 11.45 -11.36 -16.62
CA ALA A 156 11.49 -12.12 -15.37
C ALA A 156 12.93 -12.22 -14.85
N LYS A 157 13.90 -12.52 -15.73
CA LYS A 157 15.31 -12.60 -15.33
C LYS A 157 15.78 -11.30 -14.65
N TYR A 158 15.53 -10.14 -15.27
CA TYR A 158 15.90 -8.85 -14.69
C TYR A 158 15.30 -8.64 -13.29
N CYS A 159 13.98 -8.78 -13.18
CA CYS A 159 13.30 -8.55 -11.88
C CYS A 159 13.78 -9.53 -10.81
N LEU A 160 13.99 -10.79 -11.17
CA LEU A 160 14.44 -11.82 -10.24
C LEU A 160 15.91 -11.67 -9.88
N ASP A 161 16.78 -11.22 -10.79
CA ASP A 161 18.18 -10.91 -10.48
C ASP A 161 18.27 -9.76 -9.47
N VAL A 162 17.46 -8.71 -9.64
CA VAL A 162 17.36 -7.61 -8.68
C VAL A 162 16.83 -8.10 -7.33
N THR A 163 15.78 -8.91 -7.34
CA THR A 163 15.20 -9.45 -6.10
C THR A 163 16.20 -10.34 -5.36
N GLU A 164 16.88 -11.24 -6.07
CA GLU A 164 17.87 -12.15 -5.51
C GLU A 164 19.08 -11.42 -4.94
N HIS A 165 19.56 -10.36 -5.62
CA HIS A 165 20.63 -9.51 -5.11
C HIS A 165 20.30 -8.96 -3.72
N PHE A 166 19.13 -8.32 -3.56
CA PHE A 166 18.76 -7.72 -2.28
C PHE A 166 18.34 -8.74 -1.21
N VAL A 167 17.78 -9.90 -1.60
CA VAL A 167 17.57 -11.02 -0.66
C VAL A 167 18.90 -11.51 -0.10
N ASN A 168 19.92 -11.65 -0.95
CA ASN A 168 21.27 -12.07 -0.52
C ASN A 168 21.96 -11.02 0.35
N GLU A 169 21.60 -9.75 0.24
CA GLU A 169 22.04 -8.68 1.15
C GLU A 169 21.23 -8.62 2.47
N GLY A 170 20.25 -9.49 2.64
CA GLY A 170 19.45 -9.58 3.87
C GLY A 170 18.22 -8.68 3.92
N VAL A 171 17.80 -8.05 2.80
CA VAL A 171 16.55 -7.31 2.73
C VAL A 171 15.38 -8.31 2.84
N PRO A 172 14.39 -8.09 3.73
CA PRO A 172 13.31 -9.03 3.99
C PRO A 172 12.22 -9.00 2.90
N ILE A 173 12.62 -9.27 1.64
CA ILE A 173 11.69 -9.28 0.51
C ILE A 173 10.80 -10.50 0.61
N LYS A 174 9.50 -10.28 0.74
CA LYS A 174 8.47 -11.33 0.81
C LYS A 174 7.71 -11.48 -0.49
N TYR A 175 7.54 -10.39 -1.23
CA TYR A 175 6.69 -10.38 -2.42
C TYR A 175 7.36 -9.65 -3.58
N LEU A 176 7.09 -10.18 -4.79
CA LEU A 176 7.43 -9.52 -6.06
C LEU A 176 6.15 -9.38 -6.88
N SER A 177 5.77 -8.14 -7.21
CA SER A 177 4.69 -7.80 -8.12
C SER A 177 5.24 -7.40 -9.49
N PRO A 178 5.19 -8.29 -10.50
CA PRO A 178 5.77 -8.02 -11.82
C PRO A 178 4.91 -7.12 -12.71
N VAL A 179 3.69 -6.79 -12.30
CA VAL A 179 2.73 -6.02 -13.11
C VAL A 179 1.91 -5.12 -12.19
N ASN A 180 2.02 -3.81 -12.41
CA ASN A 180 1.24 -2.80 -11.71
C ASN A 180 0.21 -2.19 -12.65
N GLU A 181 -1.04 -2.06 -12.20
CA GLU A 181 -2.17 -1.40 -12.85
C GLU A 181 -2.30 -1.68 -14.37
N PRO A 182 -2.37 -2.95 -14.77
CA PRO A 182 -2.35 -3.36 -16.18
C PRO A 182 -3.55 -2.88 -17.00
N ILE A 183 -4.55 -2.30 -16.37
CA ILE A 183 -5.78 -1.81 -17.00
C ILE A 183 -5.58 -0.47 -17.73
N TRP A 184 -4.62 0.35 -17.26
CA TRP A 184 -4.46 1.71 -17.77
C TRP A 184 -3.60 1.76 -19.04
N VAL A 185 -3.85 2.78 -19.84
CA VAL A 185 -3.17 2.96 -21.14
C VAL A 185 -1.70 3.33 -20.98
N TRP A 186 -1.34 4.04 -19.91
CA TRP A 186 0.02 4.47 -19.60
C TRP A 186 0.72 5.18 -20.78
N ASN A 187 0.12 6.25 -21.27
CA ASN A 187 0.59 7.00 -22.44
C ASN A 187 1.44 8.24 -22.08
N GLY A 188 2.22 8.16 -21.02
CA GLY A 188 3.05 9.20 -20.42
C GLY A 188 2.66 9.53 -18.99
N GLY A 189 3.36 10.49 -18.41
CA GLY A 189 3.16 10.94 -17.02
C GLY A 189 3.94 10.15 -15.98
N GLN A 190 4.11 8.86 -16.17
CA GLN A 190 4.90 7.94 -15.34
C GLN A 190 5.27 6.68 -16.13
N GLU A 191 6.16 5.85 -15.58
CA GLU A 191 6.38 4.50 -16.09
C GLU A 191 5.11 3.65 -15.91
N GLY A 192 4.80 2.81 -16.89
CA GLY A 192 3.66 1.92 -16.84
C GLY A 192 3.51 1.06 -18.09
N CYS A 193 2.83 -0.07 -17.97
CA CYS A 193 2.61 -0.98 -19.09
C CYS A 193 1.19 -1.57 -19.04
N PHE A 194 0.43 -1.37 -20.11
CA PHE A 194 -0.85 -2.03 -20.30
C PHE A 194 -0.65 -3.51 -20.60
N TYR A 195 -1.47 -4.36 -20.00
CA TYR A 195 -1.55 -5.78 -20.31
C TYR A 195 -3.01 -6.25 -20.35
N ARG A 196 -3.33 -7.13 -21.29
CA ARG A 196 -4.58 -7.87 -21.25
C ARG A 196 -4.57 -8.92 -20.12
N PRO A 197 -5.72 -9.31 -19.57
CA PRO A 197 -5.77 -10.30 -18.47
C PRO A 197 -5.06 -11.63 -18.80
N ARG A 198 -5.11 -12.08 -20.05
CA ARG A 198 -4.39 -13.29 -20.49
C ARG A 198 -2.88 -13.08 -20.52
N SER A 199 -2.43 -11.89 -20.88
CA SER A 199 -1.01 -11.54 -20.93
C SER A 199 -0.41 -11.45 -19.53
N VAL A 200 -1.15 -10.87 -18.57
CA VAL A 200 -0.75 -10.89 -17.15
C VAL A 200 -0.52 -12.33 -16.68
N LYS A 201 -1.48 -13.22 -16.90
CA LYS A 201 -1.28 -14.65 -16.57
C LYS A 201 -0.01 -15.22 -17.19
N ASN A 202 0.27 -14.92 -18.46
CA ASN A 202 1.45 -15.47 -19.14
C ASN A 202 2.77 -14.91 -18.54
N VAL A 203 2.80 -13.63 -18.15
CA VAL A 203 3.92 -13.05 -17.41
C VAL A 203 4.11 -13.80 -16.09
N PHE A 204 3.07 -13.92 -15.27
CA PHE A 204 3.12 -14.62 -13.99
C PHE A 204 3.56 -16.10 -14.12
N LYS A 205 3.15 -16.79 -15.17
CA LYS A 205 3.64 -18.16 -15.48
C LYS A 205 5.14 -18.22 -15.68
N VAL A 206 5.69 -17.22 -16.35
CA VAL A 206 7.15 -17.15 -16.56
C VAL A 206 7.84 -16.87 -15.24
N PHE A 207 7.38 -15.89 -14.46
CA PHE A 207 7.97 -15.57 -13.16
C PHE A 207 7.90 -16.77 -12.20
N ALA A 208 6.76 -17.44 -12.07
CA ALA A 208 6.61 -18.61 -11.22
C ALA A 208 7.63 -19.72 -11.58
N ARG A 209 7.78 -20.03 -12.87
CA ARG A 209 8.74 -21.02 -13.34
C ARG A 209 10.21 -20.62 -13.08
N GLU A 210 10.51 -19.32 -13.20
CA GLU A 210 11.89 -18.84 -13.02
C GLU A 210 12.25 -18.71 -11.53
N ILE A 211 11.28 -18.42 -10.63
CA ILE A 211 11.46 -18.49 -9.17
C ILE A 211 11.82 -19.90 -8.73
N ASP A 212 11.13 -20.93 -9.23
CA ASP A 212 11.40 -22.33 -8.90
C ASP A 212 12.84 -22.79 -9.16
N LYS A 213 13.57 -22.05 -9.99
CA LYS A 213 15.00 -22.36 -10.32
C LYS A 213 16.00 -21.66 -9.39
N ARG A 214 15.54 -20.85 -8.45
CA ARG A 214 16.38 -19.97 -7.62
C ARG A 214 16.18 -20.28 -6.14
N GLU A 215 17.13 -20.97 -5.55
CA GLU A 215 17.07 -21.38 -4.15
C GLU A 215 16.92 -20.16 -3.19
N ALA A 216 17.65 -19.08 -3.46
CA ALA A 216 17.59 -17.86 -2.66
C ALA A 216 16.19 -17.21 -2.64
N LEU A 217 15.36 -17.46 -3.66
CA LEU A 217 14.00 -16.91 -3.77
C LEU A 217 12.90 -17.87 -3.28
N GLY A 218 13.24 -18.99 -2.66
CA GLY A 218 12.27 -20.00 -2.21
C GLY A 218 11.19 -19.48 -1.25
N ASN A 219 11.46 -18.39 -0.54
CA ASN A 219 10.52 -17.73 0.36
C ASN A 219 9.81 -16.51 -0.25
N VAL A 220 10.15 -16.12 -1.48
CA VAL A 220 9.53 -14.98 -2.17
C VAL A 220 8.30 -15.47 -2.91
N LYS A 221 7.15 -14.82 -2.68
CA LYS A 221 5.90 -15.07 -3.39
C LYS A 221 5.64 -13.99 -4.43
N LEU A 222 4.84 -14.34 -5.44
CA LEU A 222 4.32 -13.36 -6.37
C LEU A 222 3.13 -12.61 -5.74
N SER A 223 3.01 -11.34 -6.05
CA SER A 223 1.93 -10.45 -5.67
C SER A 223 1.20 -9.98 -6.94
N GLY A 224 -0.12 -9.96 -6.93
CA GLY A 224 -0.91 -9.54 -8.11
C GLY A 224 -2.40 -9.91 -8.02
N ALA A 225 -3.24 -9.39 -8.91
CA ALA A 225 -2.96 -8.74 -10.21
C ALA A 225 -2.74 -7.22 -10.18
N GLU A 226 -2.77 -6.56 -9.02
CA GLU A 226 -2.56 -5.11 -8.90
C GLU A 226 -3.43 -4.30 -9.88
N SER A 227 -4.70 -4.70 -10.05
CA SER A 227 -5.58 -4.01 -10.99
C SER A 227 -5.93 -2.62 -10.45
N GLY A 228 -5.73 -1.59 -11.24
CA GLY A 228 -5.85 -0.19 -10.82
C GLY A 228 -7.27 0.32 -10.53
N ASP A 229 -8.27 -0.55 -10.53
CA ASP A 229 -9.67 -0.16 -10.25
C ASP A 229 -10.51 -1.38 -9.88
N LEU A 230 -11.36 -1.26 -8.85
CA LEU A 230 -12.21 -2.34 -8.33
C LEU A 230 -13.38 -2.73 -9.22
N ARG A 231 -13.69 -1.99 -10.27
CA ARG A 231 -14.85 -2.24 -11.13
C ARG A 231 -14.68 -3.52 -11.98
N TRP A 232 -15.03 -3.49 -13.22
CA TRP A 232 -15.25 -4.71 -14.03
C TRP A 232 -14.01 -5.56 -14.32
N PHE A 233 -12.85 -4.94 -14.43
CA PHE A 233 -11.65 -5.62 -14.91
C PHE A 233 -10.92 -6.39 -13.82
N ASN A 234 -11.04 -5.98 -12.55
CA ASN A 234 -10.39 -6.64 -11.43
C ASN A 234 -10.64 -8.15 -11.40
N LYS A 235 -11.91 -8.56 -11.51
CA LYS A 235 -12.26 -10.00 -11.57
C LYS A 235 -11.64 -10.72 -12.75
N SER A 236 -11.44 -10.05 -13.89
CA SER A 236 -10.86 -10.66 -15.07
C SER A 236 -9.40 -10.99 -14.87
N TYR A 237 -8.63 -10.07 -14.28
CA TYR A 237 -7.21 -10.28 -13.95
C TYR A 237 -7.05 -11.35 -12.88
N ALA A 238 -7.71 -11.20 -11.73
CA ALA A 238 -7.67 -12.16 -10.64
C ALA A 238 -8.05 -13.59 -11.10
N ARG A 239 -9.13 -13.72 -11.91
CA ARG A 239 -9.55 -15.02 -12.45
C ARG A 239 -8.48 -15.67 -13.32
N GLN A 240 -7.73 -14.89 -14.11
CA GLN A 240 -6.70 -15.45 -14.97
C GLN A 240 -5.54 -16.02 -14.15
N LEU A 241 -5.14 -15.34 -13.08
CA LEU A 241 -4.09 -15.83 -12.18
C LEU A 241 -4.56 -17.08 -11.41
N LEU A 242 -5.72 -17.00 -10.76
CA LEU A 242 -6.23 -18.05 -9.88
C LEU A 242 -6.67 -19.35 -10.60
N LYS A 243 -6.95 -19.30 -11.91
CA LYS A 243 -7.25 -20.51 -12.70
C LYS A 243 -6.01 -21.34 -13.03
N ASP A 244 -4.86 -20.75 -13.06
CA ASP A 244 -3.61 -21.46 -13.34
C ASP A 244 -3.04 -21.99 -12.03
N LYS A 245 -2.95 -23.31 -11.90
CA LYS A 245 -2.55 -23.94 -10.63
C LYS A 245 -1.11 -23.58 -10.22
N ASN A 246 -0.20 -23.51 -11.19
CA ASN A 246 1.19 -23.18 -10.92
C ASN A 246 1.33 -21.70 -10.48
N VAL A 247 0.67 -20.76 -11.19
CA VAL A 247 0.65 -19.36 -10.76
C VAL A 247 0.04 -19.23 -9.37
N ARG A 248 -1.12 -19.88 -9.13
CA ARG A 248 -1.82 -19.81 -7.85
C ARG A 248 -0.96 -20.28 -6.67
N SER A 249 -0.14 -21.33 -6.83
CA SER A 249 0.73 -21.82 -5.75
C SER A 249 1.88 -20.87 -5.40
N HIS A 250 2.22 -19.96 -6.30
CA HIS A 250 3.22 -18.91 -6.08
C HIS A 250 2.62 -17.60 -5.56
N LEU A 251 1.29 -17.43 -5.58
CA LEU A 251 0.64 -16.24 -5.05
C LEU A 251 0.43 -16.36 -3.54
N GLU A 252 0.67 -15.26 -2.83
CA GLU A 252 0.25 -15.14 -1.44
C GLU A 252 -1.25 -14.83 -1.34
N GLY A 253 -1.76 -14.00 -2.25
CA GLY A 253 -3.15 -13.58 -2.31
C GLY A 253 -3.50 -12.95 -3.65
N VAL A 254 -4.63 -12.26 -3.69
CA VAL A 254 -5.02 -11.41 -4.81
C VAL A 254 -4.92 -9.96 -4.39
N ASP A 255 -4.09 -9.23 -5.11
CA ASP A 255 -3.84 -7.82 -4.86
C ASP A 255 -4.85 -6.97 -5.63
N VAL A 256 -5.36 -5.96 -4.96
CA VAL A 256 -6.29 -4.99 -5.52
C VAL A 256 -5.88 -3.58 -5.11
N HIS A 257 -6.05 -2.64 -6.04
CA HIS A 257 -6.07 -1.22 -5.73
C HIS A 257 -7.51 -0.82 -5.45
N SER A 258 -7.77 -0.29 -4.27
CA SER A 258 -9.13 -0.02 -3.81
C SER A 258 -9.75 1.25 -4.39
N TYR A 259 -9.26 1.67 -5.57
CA TYR A 259 -9.80 2.80 -6.29
C TYR A 259 -11.15 2.49 -6.97
N CYS A 260 -11.96 3.52 -7.08
CA CYS A 260 -13.13 3.57 -7.95
C CYS A 260 -13.19 4.98 -8.53
N LEU A 261 -12.31 5.25 -9.50
CA LEU A 261 -12.12 6.58 -10.06
C LEU A 261 -13.35 7.02 -10.86
N PRO A 262 -13.71 8.33 -10.84
CA PRO A 262 -14.76 8.87 -11.70
C PRO A 262 -14.47 8.55 -13.17
N LEU A 263 -15.47 8.05 -13.89
CA LEU A 263 -15.34 7.90 -15.33
C LEU A 263 -15.42 9.29 -15.98
N PRO A 264 -14.58 9.60 -16.96
CA PRO A 264 -14.66 10.84 -17.71
C PRO A 264 -15.83 10.80 -18.72
N LEU A 265 -17.04 10.54 -18.22
CA LEU A 265 -18.26 10.52 -18.99
C LEU A 265 -19.11 11.73 -18.62
N PRO A 266 -19.75 12.40 -19.60
CA PRO A 266 -20.64 13.54 -19.35
C PRO A 266 -21.90 13.16 -18.56
N ILE A 267 -22.17 11.88 -18.38
CA ILE A 267 -23.26 11.33 -17.58
C ILE A 267 -22.65 10.62 -16.38
N THR A 268 -22.76 11.24 -15.21
CA THR A 268 -22.48 10.57 -13.94
C THR A 268 -23.56 9.51 -13.72
N ILE A 269 -23.23 8.27 -13.95
CA ILE A 269 -24.07 7.14 -13.55
C ILE A 269 -23.74 6.87 -12.08
N PRO A 270 -24.59 7.27 -11.10
CA PRO A 270 -24.22 7.26 -9.68
C PRO A 270 -23.75 5.91 -9.18
N PHE A 271 -24.29 4.81 -9.71
CA PHE A 271 -23.90 3.47 -9.28
C PHE A 271 -22.49 3.05 -9.78
N LEU A 272 -21.92 3.72 -10.80
CA LEU A 272 -20.57 3.43 -11.28
C LEU A 272 -19.47 3.99 -10.34
N ASN A 273 -19.82 4.98 -9.54
CA ASN A 273 -18.92 5.57 -8.54
C ASN A 273 -19.15 4.98 -7.14
N TYR A 274 -20.04 3.99 -7.01
CA TYR A 274 -20.37 3.39 -5.72
C TYR A 274 -19.34 2.32 -5.34
N ARG A 275 -18.21 2.75 -4.74
CA ARG A 275 -17.08 1.90 -4.33
C ARG A 275 -17.52 0.70 -3.48
N LEU A 276 -18.36 0.92 -2.46
CA LEU A 276 -18.81 -0.13 -1.54
C LEU A 276 -19.51 -1.30 -2.25
N GLY A 277 -20.30 -1.01 -3.28
CA GLY A 277 -20.96 -2.04 -4.08
C GLY A 277 -19.98 -2.92 -4.85
N PHE A 278 -18.86 -2.35 -5.31
CA PHE A 278 -17.82 -3.12 -6.01
C PHE A 278 -16.96 -3.94 -5.04
N VAL A 279 -16.61 -3.37 -3.89
CA VAL A 279 -15.93 -4.07 -2.78
C VAL A 279 -16.72 -5.31 -2.37
N LYS A 280 -18.00 -5.14 -2.00
CA LYS A 280 -18.89 -6.25 -1.60
C LYS A 280 -19.06 -7.29 -2.69
N ARG A 281 -19.19 -6.89 -3.97
CA ARG A 281 -19.30 -7.83 -5.10
C ARG A 281 -18.03 -8.60 -5.36
N PHE A 282 -16.86 -7.95 -5.21
CA PHE A 282 -15.58 -8.63 -5.36
C PHE A 282 -15.38 -9.64 -4.23
N ARG A 283 -15.60 -9.24 -2.97
CA ARG A 283 -15.54 -10.13 -1.81
C ARG A 283 -16.45 -11.34 -1.98
N LYS A 284 -17.74 -11.13 -2.28
CA LYS A 284 -18.70 -12.23 -2.51
C LYS A 284 -18.27 -13.20 -3.62
N TRP A 285 -17.61 -12.69 -4.65
CA TRP A 285 -17.07 -13.53 -5.71
C TRP A 285 -15.87 -14.36 -5.24
N MET A 286 -14.97 -13.78 -4.45
CA MET A 286 -13.84 -14.49 -3.85
C MET A 286 -14.32 -15.57 -2.91
N ASP A 287 -15.21 -15.27 -1.97
CA ASP A 287 -15.79 -16.24 -1.02
C ASP A 287 -16.38 -17.45 -1.71
N ARG A 288 -17.09 -17.23 -2.82
CA ARG A 288 -17.74 -18.32 -3.56
C ARG A 288 -16.77 -19.16 -4.38
N LYS A 289 -15.69 -18.59 -4.89
CA LYS A 289 -14.82 -19.22 -5.89
C LYS A 289 -13.45 -19.60 -5.36
N TYR A 290 -12.95 -18.84 -4.43
CA TYR A 290 -11.58 -18.92 -3.91
C TYR A 290 -11.55 -18.53 -2.42
N PRO A 291 -12.32 -19.24 -1.54
CA PRO A 291 -12.49 -18.86 -0.13
C PRO A 291 -11.16 -18.83 0.65
N ASP A 292 -10.22 -19.68 0.24
CA ASP A 292 -8.91 -19.82 0.91
C ASP A 292 -7.85 -18.83 0.42
N VAL A 293 -8.18 -17.97 -0.55
CA VAL A 293 -7.23 -17.01 -1.11
C VAL A 293 -7.42 -15.65 -0.46
N PRO A 294 -6.41 -15.13 0.24
CA PRO A 294 -6.46 -13.81 0.84
C PRO A 294 -6.63 -12.69 -0.20
N ILE A 295 -7.19 -11.57 0.23
CA ILE A 295 -7.22 -10.34 -0.55
C ILE A 295 -6.27 -9.34 0.10
N VAL A 296 -5.35 -8.81 -0.68
CA VAL A 296 -4.41 -7.77 -0.29
C VAL A 296 -4.88 -6.45 -0.87
N MET A 297 -5.07 -5.43 -0.06
CA MET A 297 -5.27 -4.07 -0.56
C MET A 297 -3.90 -3.41 -0.70
N SER A 298 -3.34 -3.50 -1.90
CA SER A 298 -1.93 -3.20 -2.18
C SER A 298 -1.68 -1.74 -2.55
N GLU A 299 -2.73 -0.95 -2.82
CA GLU A 299 -2.57 0.47 -3.10
C GLU A 299 -3.89 1.24 -2.97
N TRP A 300 -3.83 2.33 -2.21
CA TRP A 300 -4.87 3.35 -2.18
C TRP A 300 -4.37 4.66 -1.62
N THR A 301 -4.91 5.77 -2.12
CA THR A 301 -4.81 7.10 -1.53
C THR A 301 -6.07 7.91 -1.80
N HIS A 302 -6.23 9.04 -1.11
CA HIS A 302 -7.33 9.96 -1.35
C HIS A 302 -7.08 10.73 -2.67
N MET A 303 -7.80 10.34 -3.72
CA MET A 303 -7.65 10.87 -5.08
C MET A 303 -8.33 12.23 -5.25
N GLN A 304 -7.75 13.28 -4.64
CA GLN A 304 -8.23 14.66 -4.70
C GLN A 304 -7.08 15.63 -4.92
N GLY A 305 -7.26 16.63 -5.78
CA GLY A 305 -6.30 17.72 -6.00
C GLY A 305 -6.27 18.69 -4.82
N GLY A 306 -5.13 19.34 -4.62
CA GLY A 306 -4.84 20.21 -3.49
C GLY A 306 -4.33 19.43 -2.27
N ARG A 307 -3.31 19.97 -1.57
CA ARG A 307 -2.85 19.39 -0.30
C ARG A 307 -3.90 19.61 0.78
N ASP A 308 -4.14 18.61 1.59
CA ASP A 308 -5.02 18.68 2.77
C ASP A 308 -4.37 17.90 3.91
N SER A 309 -3.89 18.61 4.94
CA SER A 309 -3.26 18.01 6.13
C SER A 309 -4.27 17.83 7.29
N SER A 310 -5.55 18.12 7.07
CA SER A 310 -6.59 18.16 8.10
C SER A 310 -7.22 16.80 8.42
N MET A 311 -8.05 16.78 9.47
CA MET A 311 -8.86 15.62 9.84
C MET A 311 -9.88 15.23 8.77
N ALA A 312 -10.37 16.16 7.96
CA ALA A 312 -11.36 15.84 6.91
C ALA A 312 -10.79 14.80 5.93
N SER A 313 -9.58 15.02 5.40
CA SER A 313 -8.90 14.06 4.54
C SER A 313 -8.47 12.78 5.28
N ALA A 314 -8.07 12.90 6.56
CA ALA A 314 -7.69 11.76 7.39
C ALA A 314 -8.86 10.82 7.66
N LEU A 315 -10.06 11.32 7.90
CA LEU A 315 -11.27 10.52 8.08
C LEU A 315 -11.69 9.77 6.81
N VAL A 316 -11.43 10.33 5.63
CA VAL A 316 -11.63 9.60 4.36
C VAL A 316 -10.70 8.39 4.31
N THR A 317 -9.42 8.56 4.71
CA THR A 317 -8.45 7.45 4.78
C THR A 317 -8.87 6.39 5.80
N ALA A 318 -9.21 6.79 7.05
CA ALA A 318 -9.65 5.88 8.10
C ALA A 318 -10.91 5.09 7.69
N THR A 319 -11.89 5.78 7.09
CA THR A 319 -13.13 5.15 6.60
C THR A 319 -12.82 4.12 5.52
N THR A 320 -11.91 4.43 4.59
CA THR A 320 -11.50 3.49 3.55
C THR A 320 -10.78 2.27 4.12
N MET A 321 -9.88 2.47 5.09
CA MET A 321 -9.23 1.37 5.80
C MET A 321 -10.24 0.46 6.50
N TYR A 322 -11.20 1.07 7.23
CA TYR A 322 -12.29 0.32 7.85
C TYR A 322 -13.10 -0.51 6.84
N GLU A 323 -13.48 0.07 5.72
CA GLU A 323 -14.24 -0.60 4.67
C GLU A 323 -13.46 -1.75 4.03
N ASP A 324 -12.17 -1.55 3.77
CA ASP A 324 -11.31 -2.58 3.21
C ASP A 324 -11.07 -3.72 4.21
N PHE A 325 -10.88 -3.43 5.50
CA PHE A 325 -10.75 -4.49 6.50
C PHE A 325 -12.07 -5.23 6.77
N THR A 326 -13.22 -4.53 6.77
CA THR A 326 -14.51 -5.15 7.16
C THR A 326 -15.29 -5.71 5.98
N LEU A 327 -15.34 -5.01 4.85
CA LEU A 327 -16.18 -5.38 3.69
C LEU A 327 -15.41 -6.13 2.62
N LEU A 328 -14.15 -5.77 2.37
CA LEU A 328 -13.25 -6.48 1.45
C LEU A 328 -12.59 -7.66 2.15
N ASN A 329 -12.45 -7.61 3.45
CA ASN A 329 -11.74 -8.58 4.28
C ASN A 329 -10.24 -8.64 3.91
N ALA A 330 -9.65 -7.47 3.63
CA ALA A 330 -8.26 -7.36 3.27
C ALA A 330 -7.35 -7.79 4.41
N VAL A 331 -6.29 -8.56 4.11
CA VAL A 331 -5.32 -9.02 5.12
C VAL A 331 -4.25 -7.99 5.41
N SER A 332 -3.96 -7.09 4.47
CA SER A 332 -3.03 -5.96 4.63
C SER A 332 -3.54 -4.75 3.88
N TRP A 333 -3.00 -3.58 4.21
CA TRP A 333 -3.40 -2.32 3.60
C TRP A 333 -2.17 -1.45 3.33
N GLN A 334 -2.04 -0.91 2.09
CA GLN A 334 -0.88 -0.14 1.68
C GLN A 334 -1.29 1.21 1.13
N HIS A 335 -0.73 2.26 1.72
CA HIS A 335 -0.96 3.63 1.30
C HIS A 335 -0.11 3.96 0.05
N TRP A 336 -0.70 4.60 -0.92
CA TRP A 336 -0.01 5.27 -2.00
C TRP A 336 -0.03 6.75 -1.71
N ILE A 337 0.98 7.33 -1.42
CA ILE A 337 2.40 7.33 -1.35
C ILE A 337 2.79 7.80 0.07
N ALA A 338 3.84 7.26 0.70
CA ALA A 338 4.17 7.66 2.07
C ALA A 338 4.53 9.15 2.17
N VAL A 339 5.33 9.64 1.24
CA VAL A 339 5.78 11.03 1.20
C VAL A 339 5.47 11.63 -0.18
N SER A 340 4.95 12.85 -0.23
CA SER A 340 4.54 13.49 -1.49
C SER A 340 5.10 14.91 -1.62
N GLU A 341 5.60 15.21 -2.82
CA GLU A 341 6.03 16.55 -3.22
C GLU A 341 4.94 17.32 -3.99
N VAL A 342 3.87 16.64 -4.41
CA VAL A 342 2.85 17.22 -5.28
C VAL A 342 1.71 17.91 -4.51
N ASP A 343 0.98 18.76 -5.22
CA ASP A 343 -0.23 19.41 -4.72
C ASP A 343 -1.46 18.48 -4.88
N TYR A 344 -1.50 17.44 -4.04
CA TYR A 344 -2.51 16.38 -4.07
C TYR A 344 -2.74 15.79 -2.67
N CYS A 345 -3.91 15.18 -2.41
CA CYS A 345 -4.25 14.57 -1.10
C CYS A 345 -3.64 13.18 -0.90
N ASP A 346 -2.41 12.92 -1.37
CA ASP A 346 -1.84 11.57 -1.44
C ASP A 346 -0.77 11.26 -0.37
N GLY A 347 -0.08 12.27 0.21
CA GLY A 347 1.01 12.03 1.17
C GLY A 347 0.53 11.80 2.61
N LEU A 348 1.18 10.89 3.35
CA LEU A 348 1.14 10.88 4.81
C LEU A 348 2.03 12.01 5.36
N ILE A 349 3.11 12.30 4.65
CA ILE A 349 4.03 13.41 4.89
C ILE A 349 4.14 14.18 3.58
N TYR A 350 4.03 15.51 3.63
CA TYR A 350 4.35 16.37 2.50
C TYR A 350 5.77 16.89 2.61
N ILE A 351 6.43 17.03 1.47
CA ILE A 351 7.76 17.65 1.37
C ILE A 351 7.73 18.89 0.50
N ASN A 352 8.63 19.82 0.79
CA ASN A 352 8.93 20.97 -0.03
C ASN A 352 10.32 20.81 -0.65
N LEU A 353 10.41 20.86 -1.98
CA LEU A 353 11.66 20.64 -2.69
C LEU A 353 12.64 21.84 -2.62
N ASP A 354 12.11 23.05 -2.38
CA ASP A 354 12.90 24.28 -2.38
C ASP A 354 13.77 24.41 -1.13
N ASP A 355 13.16 24.22 0.05
CA ASP A 355 13.82 24.31 1.36
C ASP A 355 14.10 22.94 2.00
N LYS A 356 13.66 21.86 1.37
CA LYS A 356 13.78 20.48 1.83
C LYS A 356 13.17 20.23 3.21
N SER A 357 12.12 20.98 3.54
CA SER A 357 11.30 20.77 4.74
C SER A 357 10.26 19.70 4.53
N PHE A 358 9.64 19.24 5.62
CA PHE A 358 8.52 18.30 5.58
C PHE A 358 7.40 18.69 6.57
N GLU A 359 6.18 18.28 6.25
CA GLU A 359 4.98 18.48 7.06
C GLU A 359 4.27 17.15 7.28
N ILE A 360 3.96 16.82 8.54
CA ILE A 360 3.24 15.61 8.93
C ILE A 360 1.73 15.90 8.89
N THR A 361 0.97 15.07 8.18
CA THR A 361 -0.48 15.25 8.04
C THR A 361 -1.29 14.50 9.09
N LYS A 362 -2.56 14.84 9.26
CA LYS A 362 -3.49 14.03 10.10
C LYS A 362 -3.67 12.60 9.56
N ARG A 363 -3.52 12.37 8.25
CA ARG A 363 -3.53 11.02 7.67
C ARG A 363 -2.40 10.13 8.20
N TYR A 364 -1.23 10.70 8.46
CA TYR A 364 -0.12 9.98 9.09
C TYR A 364 -0.54 9.45 10.47
N TYR A 365 -1.06 10.32 11.33
CA TYR A 365 -1.46 9.93 12.69
C TYR A 365 -2.63 8.94 12.68
N VAL A 366 -3.63 9.16 11.85
CA VAL A 366 -4.76 8.24 11.68
C VAL A 366 -4.29 6.86 11.18
N THR A 367 -3.31 6.80 10.28
CA THR A 367 -2.69 5.53 9.89
C THR A 367 -2.02 4.86 11.08
N GLY A 368 -1.38 5.64 11.94
CA GLY A 368 -0.78 5.19 13.20
C GLY A 368 -1.77 4.57 14.19
N ASN A 369 -3.00 5.08 14.24
CA ASN A 369 -4.07 4.45 15.05
C ASN A 369 -4.32 2.98 14.69
N PHE A 370 -3.99 2.57 13.48
CA PHE A 370 -4.06 1.17 13.07
C PHE A 370 -2.69 0.48 13.15
N SER A 371 -1.66 1.05 12.51
CA SER A 371 -0.38 0.37 12.30
C SER A 371 0.43 0.15 13.57
N LYS A 372 0.37 1.10 14.53
CA LYS A 372 1.15 1.05 15.77
C LYS A 372 0.62 0.00 16.74
N TYR A 373 -0.70 -0.23 16.75
CA TYR A 373 -1.37 -1.05 17.78
C TYR A 373 -1.79 -2.43 17.30
N ILE A 374 -2.17 -2.60 16.02
CA ILE A 374 -2.61 -3.90 15.50
C ILE A 374 -1.39 -4.72 15.11
N LYS A 375 -1.09 -5.76 15.87
CA LYS A 375 0.08 -6.60 15.63
C LYS A 375 -0.11 -7.55 14.45
N TYR A 376 0.96 -7.84 13.73
CA TYR A 376 0.99 -8.91 12.74
C TYR A 376 0.48 -10.23 13.32
N GLY A 377 -0.34 -10.95 12.57
CA GLY A 377 -0.94 -12.22 12.99
C GLY A 377 -2.25 -12.08 13.77
N SER A 378 -2.65 -10.87 14.19
CA SER A 378 -3.94 -10.65 14.84
C SER A 378 -5.10 -11.06 13.95
N LYS A 379 -6.17 -11.61 14.54
CA LYS A 379 -7.41 -11.94 13.85
C LYS A 379 -8.39 -10.79 13.94
N ARG A 380 -8.94 -10.36 12.80
CA ARG A 380 -10.11 -9.47 12.87
C ARG A 380 -11.27 -10.23 13.47
N ILE A 381 -11.97 -9.60 14.40
CA ILE A 381 -13.15 -10.15 15.09
C ILE A 381 -14.37 -9.27 14.84
N GLU A 382 -15.56 -9.81 15.15
CA GLU A 382 -16.78 -9.02 15.07
C GLU A 382 -16.81 -7.98 16.19
N ALA A 383 -17.03 -6.72 15.81
CA ALA A 383 -17.25 -5.61 16.71
C ALA A 383 -18.20 -4.61 16.07
N GLU A 384 -19.12 -4.07 16.85
CA GLU A 384 -20.11 -3.09 16.40
C GLU A 384 -20.54 -2.17 17.55
N THR A 385 -21.00 -0.99 17.18
CA THR A 385 -21.73 -0.04 18.03
C THR A 385 -23.10 0.23 17.43
N ASP A 386 -24.03 0.75 18.21
CA ASP A 386 -25.39 1.08 17.81
C ASP A 386 -25.54 2.49 17.20
N ASP A 387 -24.41 3.20 16.94
CA ASP A 387 -24.39 4.51 16.27
C ASP A 387 -23.78 4.41 14.87
N GLU A 388 -24.55 4.71 13.83
CA GLU A 388 -24.10 4.64 12.42
C GLU A 388 -23.00 5.67 12.05
N ASN A 389 -22.81 6.71 12.86
CA ASN A 389 -21.73 7.67 12.68
C ASN A 389 -20.40 7.22 13.29
N VAL A 390 -20.40 6.14 14.05
CA VAL A 390 -19.20 5.55 14.66
C VAL A 390 -18.89 4.21 14.02
N LEU A 391 -17.88 4.20 13.15
CA LEU A 391 -17.40 2.94 12.57
C LEU A 391 -16.45 2.26 13.55
N THR A 392 -16.60 0.94 13.69
CA THR A 392 -15.85 0.16 14.68
C THR A 392 -15.25 -1.09 14.04
N VAL A 393 -13.95 -1.30 14.21
CA VAL A 393 -13.26 -2.52 13.79
C VAL A 393 -12.37 -3.02 14.94
N ALA A 394 -12.35 -4.34 15.15
CA ALA A 394 -11.56 -4.95 16.21
C ALA A 394 -10.69 -6.10 15.71
N PHE A 395 -9.53 -6.22 16.34
CA PHE A 395 -8.55 -7.29 16.11
C PHE A 395 -8.15 -7.88 17.44
N LYS A 396 -7.90 -9.19 17.48
CA LYS A 396 -7.39 -9.88 18.68
C LYS A 396 -6.13 -10.67 18.38
N ASN A 397 -5.27 -10.77 19.36
CA ASN A 397 -4.22 -11.78 19.43
C ASN A 397 -4.34 -12.54 20.77
N GLU A 398 -3.31 -13.26 21.19
CA GLU A 398 -3.32 -14.06 22.41
C GLU A 398 -3.38 -13.22 23.71
N SER A 399 -2.94 -11.96 23.66
CA SER A 399 -2.74 -11.11 24.84
C SER A 399 -3.68 -9.92 24.95
N GLU A 400 -4.30 -9.48 23.85
CA GLU A 400 -5.03 -8.21 23.79
C GLU A 400 -6.08 -8.18 22.69
N ILE A 401 -7.06 -7.29 22.85
CA ILE A 401 -8.00 -6.90 21.82
C ILE A 401 -7.75 -5.42 21.50
N VAL A 402 -7.54 -5.10 20.24
CA VAL A 402 -7.40 -3.73 19.74
C VAL A 402 -8.69 -3.33 19.03
N VAL A 403 -9.31 -2.26 19.47
CA VAL A 403 -10.52 -1.69 18.86
C VAL A 403 -10.19 -0.31 18.31
N VAL A 404 -10.53 -0.07 17.05
CA VAL A 404 -10.40 1.24 16.42
C VAL A 404 -11.80 1.79 16.16
N PHE A 405 -12.09 2.95 16.74
CA PHE A 405 -13.31 3.74 16.53
C PHE A 405 -13.03 4.90 15.59
N ILE A 406 -13.94 5.16 14.68
CA ILE A 406 -13.90 6.32 13.78
C ILE A 406 -15.21 7.08 14.00
N ASN A 407 -15.15 8.17 14.76
CA ASN A 407 -16.27 9.08 14.95
C ASN A 407 -16.30 10.11 13.80
N LYS A 408 -17.24 9.94 12.89
CA LYS A 408 -17.42 10.81 11.72
C LYS A 408 -18.31 12.02 11.99
N SER A 409 -18.93 12.09 13.18
CA SER A 409 -19.81 13.20 13.53
C SER A 409 -19.05 14.38 14.12
N ASP A 410 -19.67 15.52 14.10
CA ASP A 410 -19.23 16.77 14.72
C ASP A 410 -19.56 16.85 16.24
N ALA A 411 -20.03 15.76 16.82
CA ALA A 411 -20.41 15.64 18.22
C ALA A 411 -19.59 14.58 18.97
N GLU A 412 -19.40 14.78 20.26
CA GLU A 412 -18.87 13.76 21.16
C GLU A 412 -19.80 12.54 21.25
N LYS A 413 -19.21 11.36 21.39
CA LYS A 413 -19.91 10.09 21.51
C LYS A 413 -19.42 9.31 22.71
N ALA A 414 -20.25 9.12 23.73
CA ALA A 414 -19.91 8.26 24.84
C ALA A 414 -20.09 6.80 24.46
N VAL A 415 -19.07 5.98 24.72
CA VAL A 415 -19.07 4.52 24.50
C VAL A 415 -18.73 3.79 25.80
N THR A 416 -19.53 2.77 26.12
CA THR A 416 -19.24 1.87 27.23
C THR A 416 -18.40 0.71 26.72
N LEU A 417 -17.18 0.58 27.24
CA LEU A 417 -16.24 -0.49 26.93
C LEU A 417 -16.61 -1.80 27.69
N PRO A 418 -16.30 -2.96 27.12
CA PRO A 418 -16.51 -4.24 27.84
C PRO A 418 -15.58 -4.30 29.07
N ILE A 419 -15.88 -5.20 30.00
CA ILE A 419 -15.08 -5.35 31.23
C ILE A 419 -13.64 -5.74 30.86
N GLY A 420 -12.71 -4.83 31.11
CA GLY A 420 -11.26 -4.99 31.04
C GLY A 420 -10.64 -4.62 32.39
N LYS A 421 -9.33 -4.82 32.52
CA LYS A 421 -8.57 -4.40 33.71
C LYS A 421 -7.93 -3.04 33.51
N GLU A 422 -7.48 -2.77 32.30
CA GLU A 422 -6.77 -1.56 31.91
C GLU A 422 -6.98 -1.33 30.42
N TYR A 423 -7.13 -0.09 30.02
CA TYR A 423 -7.24 0.33 28.61
C TYR A 423 -6.12 1.32 28.29
N LEU A 424 -5.31 1.02 27.27
CA LEU A 424 -4.50 2.01 26.60
C LEU A 424 -5.36 2.64 25.51
N ILE A 425 -5.51 3.96 25.57
CA ILE A 425 -6.29 4.75 24.62
C ILE A 425 -5.32 5.64 23.82
N SER A 426 -5.49 5.70 22.52
CA SER A 426 -4.76 6.60 21.65
C SER A 426 -5.72 7.37 20.74
N VAL A 427 -5.64 8.70 20.79
CA VAL A 427 -6.57 9.61 20.11
C VAL A 427 -5.87 10.41 19.03
N THR A 428 -6.47 10.44 17.84
CA THR A 428 -6.16 11.39 16.78
C THR A 428 -7.43 12.18 16.43
N ASP A 429 -7.37 13.49 16.60
CA ASP A 429 -8.43 14.45 16.25
C ASP A 429 -7.81 15.78 15.79
N LYS A 430 -8.59 16.86 15.76
CA LYS A 430 -8.09 18.19 15.40
C LYS A 430 -6.90 18.63 16.25
N ASN A 431 -6.90 18.33 17.54
CA ASN A 431 -5.92 18.80 18.54
C ASN A 431 -4.88 17.75 18.92
N ASN A 432 -5.25 16.48 18.86
CA ASN A 432 -4.43 15.35 19.31
C ASN A 432 -3.80 14.59 18.14
N ASN A 433 -2.59 14.06 18.35
CA ASN A 433 -1.77 13.38 17.34
C ASN A 433 -1.27 12.04 17.92
N LEU A 434 -2.12 10.99 17.95
CA LEU A 434 -1.85 9.74 18.65
C LEU A 434 -1.58 9.96 20.15
N GLU A 435 -2.34 10.87 20.76
CA GLU A 435 -2.18 11.14 22.20
C GLU A 435 -2.59 9.92 23.01
N GLU A 436 -1.65 9.41 23.81
CA GLU A 436 -1.82 8.18 24.59
C GLU A 436 -2.21 8.48 26.04
N SER A 437 -3.16 7.70 26.56
CA SER A 437 -3.54 7.68 27.97
C SER A 437 -3.88 6.27 28.42
N VAL A 438 -3.81 6.03 29.73
CA VAL A 438 -4.18 4.75 30.34
C VAL A 438 -5.26 5.00 31.38
N THR A 439 -6.31 4.18 31.37
CA THR A 439 -7.43 4.27 32.30
C THR A 439 -8.03 2.90 32.59
N ASP A 440 -8.72 2.77 33.73
CA ASP A 440 -9.59 1.64 34.10
C ASP A 440 -11.09 1.97 33.99
N GLU A 441 -11.39 3.21 33.59
CA GLU A 441 -12.78 3.66 33.40
C GLU A 441 -13.41 3.00 32.18
N LYS A 442 -14.67 2.57 32.33
CA LYS A 442 -15.42 1.92 31.23
C LYS A 442 -16.07 2.90 30.27
N GLU A 443 -16.33 4.11 30.73
CA GLU A 443 -16.94 5.13 29.89
C GLU A 443 -15.85 5.92 29.17
N LEU A 444 -15.82 5.80 27.85
CA LEU A 444 -14.91 6.52 26.97
C LEU A 444 -15.69 7.56 26.16
N VAL A 445 -15.20 8.78 26.10
CA VAL A 445 -15.73 9.80 25.19
C VAL A 445 -14.87 9.85 23.92
N LEU A 446 -15.48 9.56 22.78
CA LEU A 446 -14.89 9.77 21.48
C LEU A 446 -15.11 11.22 21.06
N THR A 447 -14.03 11.96 20.85
CA THR A 447 -14.08 13.35 20.40
C THR A 447 -14.72 13.47 19.00
N PRO A 448 -15.23 14.66 18.63
CA PRO A 448 -15.75 14.89 17.28
C PRO A 448 -14.69 14.65 16.21
N GLU A 449 -15.10 14.13 15.05
CA GLU A 449 -14.23 13.94 13.87
C GLU A 449 -12.88 13.32 14.23
N SER A 450 -12.89 12.17 14.92
CA SER A 450 -11.70 11.53 15.50
C SER A 450 -11.52 10.08 15.10
N VAL A 451 -10.30 9.59 15.29
CA VAL A 451 -9.96 8.16 15.31
C VAL A 451 -9.37 7.83 16.68
N THR A 452 -10.00 6.89 17.38
CA THR A 452 -9.58 6.48 18.73
C THR A 452 -9.28 4.98 18.73
N THR A 453 -8.09 4.61 19.13
CA THR A 453 -7.68 3.21 19.34
C THR A 453 -7.74 2.88 20.80
N VAL A 454 -8.33 1.75 21.14
CA VAL A 454 -8.38 1.20 22.50
C VAL A 454 -7.74 -0.19 22.48
N VAL A 455 -6.69 -0.36 23.28
CA VAL A 455 -6.06 -1.66 23.54
C VAL A 455 -6.58 -2.19 24.86
N ILE A 456 -7.29 -3.30 24.84
CA ILE A 456 -7.89 -4.00 25.97
C ILE A 456 -6.97 -5.17 26.36
N LYS A 457 -6.40 -5.11 27.58
CA LYS A 457 -5.51 -6.15 28.14
C LYS A 457 -6.21 -7.05 29.13
#